data_2b75dfad52f84e90ac99bf30749fb551
#
_entry.id   2b75dfad52f84e90ac99bf30749fb551
#
_cell.length_a   1.000
_cell.length_b   1.000
_cell.length_c   1.000
_cell.angle_alpha   90.00
_cell.angle_beta   90.00
_cell.angle_gamma   90.00
#
_symmetry.space_group_name_H-M   'P 1'
#
loop_
_entity.id
_entity.type
_entity.pdbx_description
1 polymer ?
#
loop_
_entity_poly.entity_id
_entity_poly.type
_entity_poly.pdbx_seq_one_letter_code
_entity_poly.pdbx_strand_id
1 'polypeptide(L)'
;SITIARGISPAQATALAEYTNQLPGVRLEAEAVRNYPNGDLAAHVIGYTGELTDEQLKARRDKGYRLGDVVGQMGAEAAFESTLHGAWGGQQVEVDNAGRIISILGDKPATAGQDVQLTIDLDLQRAAEAALGTREGAIVAIDPRNGAVLAMASWPTYDPNIFTTRITEALWQQLQGADHPFLNRSLQAFPPASTFKIVTTAAAIESGKYPPNTVLPTYPYVQVGGIQFGEWNRAGFGPLGFTGAMAWSADTFFYQVAMRIGGPTLIEMTRRFGFGRKTGIELKSEESAGLVPDDTWKRENLDTPWVIGDSINMSIGQGFMQATPLQVANMFAIAANDGYKVTPHLLKDNEEHRNWKESLELSDATIDILHRGLRQVITGGTGQSLNVPHLPTLAGKSGTAEAPPGLSHAWFGAYAPMENPEVVVVAFAEHSGGGGGKVAAPMVLQVLEAYFGKTQAETATAP
;
A
#
# COMPACT_ATOMS: atom_id res chain seq x y z
N SER A 1 -0.80 7.00 41.52
CA SER A 1 -1.27 8.32 41.08
C SER A 1 -2.38 8.14 40.04
N ILE A 2 -3.31 9.10 39.97
CA ILE A 2 -4.38 9.15 38.99
C ILE A 2 -4.21 10.46 38.23
N THR A 3 -4.16 10.39 36.89
CA THR A 3 -4.12 11.58 36.03
C THR A 3 -5.49 12.26 36.05
N ILE A 4 -5.55 13.51 36.53
CA ILE A 4 -6.79 14.28 36.61
C ILE A 4 -7.04 15.08 35.32
N ALA A 5 -5.99 15.62 34.74
CA ALA A 5 -6.05 16.37 33.49
C ALA A 5 -4.73 16.23 32.69
N ARG A 6 -4.83 16.20 31.36
CA ARG A 6 -3.70 16.26 30.41
C ARG A 6 -3.84 17.48 29.50
N GLY A 7 -2.72 17.92 28.94
CA GLY A 7 -2.71 19.02 27.96
C GLY A 7 -3.16 20.37 28.54
N ILE A 8 -2.91 20.63 29.82
CA ILE A 8 -3.17 21.94 30.41
C ILE A 8 -2.24 22.98 29.78
N SER A 9 -2.75 24.20 29.57
CA SER A 9 -1.96 25.27 29.00
C SER A 9 -0.82 25.70 29.92
N PRO A 10 0.28 26.26 29.41
CA PRO A 10 1.36 26.81 30.24
C PRO A 10 0.86 27.79 31.31
N ALA A 11 -0.14 28.62 30.99
CA ALA A 11 -0.75 29.55 31.95
C ALA A 11 -1.48 28.81 33.09
N GLN A 12 -2.21 27.73 32.77
CA GLN A 12 -2.87 26.87 33.78
C GLN A 12 -1.83 26.12 34.63
N ALA A 13 -0.75 25.63 33.99
CA ALA A 13 0.33 24.96 34.72
C ALA A 13 1.02 25.92 35.71
N THR A 14 1.32 27.16 35.29
CA THR A 14 1.90 28.20 36.15
C THR A 14 0.97 28.51 37.33
N ALA A 15 -0.33 28.74 37.05
CA ALA A 15 -1.31 29.00 38.10
C ALA A 15 -1.41 27.84 39.08
N LEU A 16 -1.46 26.58 38.60
CA LEU A 16 -1.47 25.40 39.46
C LEU A 16 -0.19 25.26 40.29
N ALA A 17 0.97 25.59 39.72
CA ALA A 17 2.25 25.55 40.43
C ALA A 17 2.26 26.49 41.65
N GLU A 18 1.65 27.68 41.55
CA GLU A 18 1.52 28.62 42.66
C GLU A 18 0.64 28.08 43.81
N TYR A 19 -0.37 27.24 43.46
CA TYR A 19 -1.29 26.65 44.42
C TYR A 19 -0.89 25.24 44.93
N THR A 20 0.23 24.68 44.43
CA THR A 20 0.65 23.30 44.75
C THR A 20 0.77 23.06 46.27
N ASN A 21 1.23 24.06 47.02
CA ASN A 21 1.32 24.00 48.47
C ASN A 21 -0.04 23.91 49.21
N GLN A 22 -1.12 24.30 48.52
CA GLN A 22 -2.50 24.27 49.05
C GLN A 22 -3.28 23.04 48.57
N LEU A 23 -2.71 22.27 47.62
CA LEU A 23 -3.33 21.09 47.01
C LEU A 23 -2.50 19.84 47.34
N PRO A 24 -2.56 19.32 48.58
CA PRO A 24 -1.76 18.16 48.96
C PRO A 24 -2.12 16.95 48.09
N GLY A 25 -1.10 16.34 47.50
CA GLY A 25 -1.25 15.19 46.60
C GLY A 25 -1.41 15.50 45.11
N VAL A 26 -1.53 16.78 44.74
CA VAL A 26 -1.49 17.18 43.31
C VAL A 26 -0.04 17.40 42.90
N ARG A 27 0.33 16.83 41.74
CA ARG A 27 1.63 17.03 41.12
C ARG A 27 1.43 17.51 39.68
N LEU A 28 2.32 18.39 39.25
CA LEU A 28 2.46 18.75 37.82
C LEU A 28 3.63 17.95 37.28
N GLU A 29 3.36 17.22 36.19
CA GLU A 29 4.39 16.47 35.48
C GLU A 29 4.42 16.94 34.02
N ALA A 30 5.63 17.14 33.49
CA ALA A 30 5.80 17.43 32.09
C ALA A 30 5.91 16.09 31.32
N GLU A 31 4.99 15.86 30.43
CA GLU A 31 5.00 14.68 29.56
C GLU A 31 5.33 15.10 28.14
N ALA A 32 6.11 14.29 27.41
CA ALA A 32 6.31 14.47 25.99
C ALA A 32 5.01 14.09 25.25
N VAL A 33 4.53 15.00 24.42
CA VAL A 33 3.35 14.78 23.59
C VAL A 33 3.80 14.69 22.15
N ARG A 34 3.31 13.68 21.42
CA ARG A 34 3.58 13.54 20.01
C ARG A 34 2.93 14.71 19.24
N ASN A 35 3.67 15.25 18.29
CA ASN A 35 3.19 16.30 17.41
C ASN A 35 3.43 15.89 15.95
N TYR A 36 2.40 16.00 15.13
CA TYR A 36 2.44 15.66 13.70
C TYR A 36 2.35 16.98 12.90
N PRO A 37 3.50 17.59 12.56
CA PRO A 37 3.54 18.97 12.03
C PRO A 37 2.93 19.09 10.63
N ASN A 38 2.79 17.99 9.90
CA ASN A 38 2.18 17.97 8.57
C ASN A 38 0.68 17.63 8.58
N GLY A 39 0.04 17.56 9.77
CA GLY A 39 -1.39 17.26 9.89
C GLY A 39 -1.73 15.87 9.34
N ASP A 40 -2.68 15.81 8.42
CA ASP A 40 -3.19 14.59 7.80
C ASP A 40 -2.30 14.00 6.68
N LEU A 41 -1.25 14.72 6.29
CA LEU A 41 -0.32 14.24 5.26
C LEU A 41 0.39 12.97 5.71
N ALA A 42 0.33 11.93 4.90
CA ALA A 42 0.87 10.58 5.15
C ALA A 42 0.32 9.92 6.43
N ALA A 43 -0.88 10.30 6.90
CA ALA A 43 -1.43 9.83 8.17
C ALA A 43 -1.45 8.31 8.30
N HIS A 44 -1.82 7.58 7.24
CA HIS A 44 -1.83 6.11 7.25
C HIS A 44 -0.42 5.49 7.27
N VAL A 45 0.60 6.20 6.79
CA VAL A 45 2.00 5.74 6.85
C VAL A 45 2.59 6.03 8.22
N ILE A 46 2.40 7.25 8.71
CA ILE A 46 2.92 7.67 10.02
C ILE A 46 2.18 6.95 11.15
N GLY A 47 0.85 6.85 11.06
CA GLY A 47 0.02 6.33 12.11
C GLY A 47 -0.18 7.32 13.26
N TYR A 48 -0.54 6.83 14.42
CA TYR A 48 -0.76 7.63 15.61
C TYR A 48 -0.36 6.88 16.88
N THR A 49 -0.20 7.62 17.95
CA THR A 49 0.07 7.08 19.30
C THR A 49 -1.17 7.14 20.18
N GLY A 50 -1.28 6.21 21.08
CA GLY A 50 -2.37 6.13 22.07
C GLY A 50 -1.94 5.44 23.34
N GLU A 51 -2.77 5.50 24.38
CA GLU A 51 -2.50 4.79 25.63
C GLU A 51 -2.42 3.27 25.38
N LEU A 52 -1.49 2.65 26.05
CA LEU A 52 -1.26 1.22 26.04
C LEU A 52 -2.47 0.47 26.61
N THR A 53 -3.00 -0.50 25.86
CA THR A 53 -4.09 -1.36 26.34
C THR A 53 -3.57 -2.40 27.34
N ASP A 54 -4.47 -2.99 28.12
CA ASP A 54 -4.12 -4.06 29.08
C ASP A 54 -3.46 -5.27 28.38
N GLU A 55 -3.90 -5.60 27.15
CA GLU A 55 -3.35 -6.69 26.36
C GLU A 55 -1.95 -6.35 25.86
N GLN A 56 -1.77 -5.14 25.35
CA GLN A 56 -0.46 -4.64 24.94
C GLN A 56 0.52 -4.57 26.13
N LEU A 57 0.04 -4.16 27.32
CA LEU A 57 0.85 -4.15 28.54
C LEU A 57 1.29 -5.57 28.92
N LYS A 58 0.38 -6.55 28.90
CA LYS A 58 0.72 -7.95 29.18
C LYS A 58 1.80 -8.49 28.24
N ALA A 59 1.71 -8.15 26.94
CA ALA A 59 2.65 -8.60 25.92
C ALA A 59 4.02 -7.89 25.97
N ARG A 60 4.11 -6.73 26.67
CA ARG A 60 5.32 -5.88 26.69
C ARG A 60 5.87 -5.64 28.11
N ARG A 61 5.34 -6.33 29.12
CA ARG A 61 5.69 -6.10 30.54
C ARG A 61 7.18 -6.26 30.85
N ASP A 62 7.79 -7.25 30.25
CA ASP A 62 9.23 -7.57 30.39
C ASP A 62 10.13 -6.62 29.57
N LYS A 63 9.53 -5.76 28.73
CA LYS A 63 10.24 -4.77 27.92
C LYS A 63 10.26 -3.37 28.57
N GLY A 64 9.81 -3.25 29.83
CA GLY A 64 9.86 -2.02 30.58
C GLY A 64 8.67 -1.09 30.42
N TYR A 65 7.62 -1.51 29.71
CA TYR A 65 6.38 -0.73 29.56
C TYR A 65 5.55 -0.72 30.85
N ARG A 66 4.86 0.39 31.09
CA ARG A 66 4.07 0.65 32.29
C ARG A 66 2.64 1.05 31.93
N LEU A 67 1.74 0.86 32.86
CA LEU A 67 0.37 1.34 32.71
C LEU A 67 0.35 2.87 32.53
N GLY A 68 -0.33 3.34 31.49
CA GLY A 68 -0.40 4.75 31.13
C GLY A 68 0.66 5.20 30.12
N ASP A 69 1.60 4.32 29.71
CA ASP A 69 2.52 4.63 28.62
C ASP A 69 1.73 4.87 27.33
N VAL A 70 2.22 5.81 26.53
CA VAL A 70 1.72 6.10 25.19
C VAL A 70 2.61 5.37 24.18
N VAL A 71 1.99 4.59 23.30
CA VAL A 71 2.69 3.75 22.32
C VAL A 71 2.08 3.91 20.93
N GLY A 72 2.83 3.56 19.90
CA GLY A 72 2.31 3.51 18.53
C GLY A 72 1.16 2.51 18.41
N GLN A 73 0.06 2.96 17.80
CA GLN A 73 -1.15 2.15 17.59
C GLN A 73 -1.29 1.71 16.12
N MET A 74 -0.85 2.52 15.18
CA MET A 74 -0.87 2.25 13.74
C MET A 74 0.37 2.83 13.05
N GLY A 75 0.58 2.47 11.80
CA GLY A 75 1.60 3.03 10.94
C GLY A 75 3.02 2.79 11.43
N ALA A 76 3.89 3.71 11.06
CA ALA A 76 5.30 3.72 11.47
C ALA A 76 5.47 3.85 12.99
N GLU A 77 4.56 4.56 13.67
CA GLU A 77 4.56 4.65 15.14
C GLU A 77 4.47 3.25 15.76
N ALA A 78 3.58 2.39 15.26
CA ALA A 78 3.43 1.02 15.77
C ALA A 78 4.55 0.09 15.26
N ALA A 79 4.94 0.23 13.99
CA ALA A 79 5.93 -0.64 13.36
C ALA A 79 7.31 -0.46 13.98
N PHE A 80 7.67 0.79 14.31
CA PHE A 80 8.98 1.15 14.86
C PHE A 80 8.93 1.52 16.34
N GLU A 81 7.86 1.14 17.05
CA GLU A 81 7.67 1.43 18.47
C GLU A 81 8.91 1.07 19.32
N SER A 82 9.54 -0.09 19.07
CA SER A 82 10.73 -0.52 19.84
C SER A 82 11.96 0.36 19.64
N THR A 83 12.04 1.07 18.52
CA THR A 83 13.11 2.02 18.19
C THR A 83 12.78 3.41 18.74
N LEU A 84 11.52 3.82 18.59
CA LEU A 84 11.03 5.13 19.02
C LEU A 84 10.87 5.22 20.52
N HIS A 85 10.61 4.09 21.22
CA HIS A 85 10.43 4.05 22.65
C HIS A 85 11.76 4.18 23.37
N GLY A 86 11.85 5.17 24.27
CA GLY A 86 13.01 5.35 25.12
C GLY A 86 13.02 4.38 26.31
N ALA A 87 13.94 4.57 27.19
CA ALA A 87 13.98 3.86 28.46
C ALA A 87 13.70 4.79 29.64
N TRP A 88 12.80 4.36 30.50
CA TRP A 88 12.47 5.11 31.71
C TRP A 88 13.70 5.31 32.58
N GLY A 89 13.88 6.52 33.04
CA GLY A 89 14.73 6.82 34.19
C GLY A 89 14.07 6.41 35.50
N GLY A 90 14.75 6.61 36.61
CA GLY A 90 14.23 6.34 37.92
C GLY A 90 15.15 6.85 39.02
N GLN A 91 14.54 7.19 40.15
CA GLN A 91 15.28 7.55 41.35
C GLN A 91 15.04 6.46 42.42
N GLN A 92 16.12 6.00 43.01
CA GLN A 92 16.06 5.18 44.19
C GLN A 92 16.04 6.13 45.37
N VAL A 93 14.94 6.09 46.15
CA VAL A 93 14.73 6.99 47.29
C VAL A 93 14.54 6.20 48.57
N GLU A 94 15.04 6.75 49.67
CA GLU A 94 14.71 6.33 51.01
C GLU A 94 13.49 7.11 51.47
N VAL A 95 12.51 6.41 52.07
CA VAL A 95 11.27 7.02 52.53
C VAL A 95 11.05 6.74 54.03
N ASP A 96 10.40 7.66 54.73
CA ASP A 96 9.95 7.44 56.09
C ASP A 96 8.69 6.55 56.18
N ASN A 97 8.21 6.28 57.36
CA ASN A 97 7.02 5.48 57.64
C ASN A 97 5.71 6.11 57.09
N ALA A 98 5.75 7.36 56.70
CA ALA A 98 4.65 8.09 56.07
C ALA A 98 4.82 8.20 54.51
N GLY A 99 5.86 7.56 53.94
CA GLY A 99 6.14 7.58 52.51
C GLY A 99 6.80 8.87 52.02
N ARG A 100 7.33 9.72 52.90
CA ARG A 100 8.04 10.96 52.54
C ARG A 100 9.49 10.65 52.22
N ILE A 101 10.00 11.20 51.13
CA ILE A 101 11.40 11.02 50.71
C ILE A 101 12.34 11.66 51.72
N ILE A 102 13.23 10.86 52.32
CA ILE A 102 14.27 11.28 53.25
C ILE A 102 15.56 11.58 52.50
N SER A 103 15.94 10.69 51.58
CA SER A 103 17.16 10.84 50.77
C SER A 103 17.02 10.22 49.38
N ILE A 104 17.80 10.70 48.45
CA ILE A 104 17.96 10.09 47.10
C ILE A 104 19.22 9.26 47.14
N LEU A 105 19.07 7.93 47.01
CA LEU A 105 20.15 6.96 47.09
C LEU A 105 20.83 6.72 45.74
N GLY A 106 20.14 6.96 44.64
CA GLY A 106 20.65 6.82 43.28
C GLY A 106 19.70 7.43 42.26
N ASP A 107 20.25 7.83 41.11
CA ASP A 107 19.53 8.37 39.97
C ASP A 107 19.94 7.64 38.69
N LYS A 108 18.96 7.20 37.92
CA LYS A 108 19.13 6.63 36.58
C LYS A 108 18.46 7.58 35.61
N PRO A 109 19.21 8.26 34.73
CA PRO A 109 18.60 9.16 33.74
C PRO A 109 17.73 8.38 32.75
N ALA A 110 16.67 9.01 32.28
CA ALA A 110 15.89 8.50 31.16
C ALA A 110 16.73 8.55 29.88
N THR A 111 16.50 7.59 28.99
CA THR A 111 17.15 7.55 27.68
C THR A 111 16.08 7.76 26.61
N ALA A 112 16.28 8.74 25.72
CA ALA A 112 15.40 8.96 24.59
C ALA A 112 15.42 7.77 23.61
N GLY A 113 14.34 7.55 22.88
CA GLY A 113 14.30 6.65 21.75
C GLY A 113 15.17 7.17 20.59
N GLN A 114 15.27 6.37 19.55
CA GLN A 114 16.04 6.73 18.36
C GLN A 114 15.11 7.27 17.26
N ASP A 115 15.64 8.17 16.45
CA ASP A 115 14.94 8.67 15.27
C ASP A 115 14.78 7.58 14.23
N VAL A 116 13.65 7.59 13.52
CA VAL A 116 13.38 6.69 12.40
C VAL A 116 13.22 7.54 11.14
N GLN A 117 14.09 7.28 10.16
CA GLN A 117 13.98 7.91 8.86
C GLN A 117 13.26 6.99 7.88
N LEU A 118 12.18 7.49 7.28
CA LEU A 118 11.40 6.74 6.30
C LEU A 118 11.88 7.01 4.86
N THR A 119 11.54 6.09 3.96
CA THR A 119 11.80 6.20 2.51
C THR A 119 10.84 7.16 1.82
N ILE A 120 9.79 7.61 2.50
CA ILE A 120 8.77 8.51 1.95
C ILE A 120 9.43 9.83 1.52
N ASP A 121 9.22 10.18 0.26
CA ASP A 121 9.49 11.51 -0.27
C ASP A 121 8.27 12.40 0.01
N LEU A 122 8.46 13.44 0.81
CA LEU A 122 7.35 14.26 1.28
C LEU A 122 6.64 15.01 0.14
N ASP A 123 7.37 15.43 -0.88
CA ASP A 123 6.79 16.17 -2.01
C ASP A 123 6.03 15.21 -2.93
N LEU A 124 6.56 14.00 -3.12
CA LEU A 124 5.86 12.97 -3.88
C LEU A 124 4.60 12.47 -3.14
N GLN A 125 4.66 12.37 -1.81
CA GLN A 125 3.49 12.06 -0.99
C GLN A 125 2.40 13.12 -1.13
N ARG A 126 2.75 14.41 -1.08
CA ARG A 126 1.82 15.52 -1.33
C ARG A 126 1.20 15.43 -2.72
N ALA A 127 2.02 15.14 -3.73
CA ALA A 127 1.54 14.99 -5.10
C ALA A 127 0.57 13.80 -5.23
N ALA A 128 0.87 12.68 -4.56
CA ALA A 128 0.01 11.50 -4.56
C ALA A 128 -1.35 11.78 -3.86
N GLU A 129 -1.34 12.43 -2.71
CA GLU A 129 -2.58 12.80 -2.01
C GLU A 129 -3.39 13.84 -2.81
N ALA A 130 -2.73 14.83 -3.40
CA ALA A 130 -3.38 15.81 -4.27
C ALA A 130 -3.99 15.15 -5.53
N ALA A 131 -3.29 14.18 -6.14
CA ALA A 131 -3.79 13.42 -7.30
C ALA A 131 -5.00 12.55 -6.94
N LEU A 132 -4.99 11.92 -5.76
CA LEU A 132 -6.11 11.16 -5.23
C LEU A 132 -7.31 12.08 -4.92
N GLY A 133 -7.03 13.24 -4.33
CA GLY A 133 -8.03 14.22 -3.91
C GLY A 133 -8.99 13.60 -2.88
N THR A 134 -10.29 13.76 -3.11
CA THR A 134 -11.34 13.21 -2.23
C THR A 134 -11.94 11.90 -2.75
N ARG A 135 -11.22 11.17 -3.60
CA ARG A 135 -11.67 9.88 -4.11
C ARG A 135 -11.28 8.78 -3.13
N GLU A 136 -12.25 7.98 -2.74
CA GLU A 136 -11.92 6.74 -2.04
C GLU A 136 -10.96 5.89 -2.87
N GLY A 137 -9.81 5.55 -2.28
CA GLY A 137 -8.80 4.83 -3.02
C GLY A 137 -7.40 4.98 -2.45
N ALA A 138 -6.41 4.66 -3.27
CA ALA A 138 -5.02 4.70 -2.88
C ALA A 138 -4.09 5.02 -4.06
N ILE A 139 -2.95 5.62 -3.76
CA ILE A 139 -1.82 5.73 -4.69
C ILE A 139 -0.57 5.22 -3.98
N VAL A 140 0.16 4.33 -4.65
CA VAL A 140 1.42 3.78 -4.16
C VAL A 140 2.51 4.09 -5.19
N ALA A 141 3.62 4.68 -4.73
CA ALA A 141 4.83 4.87 -5.53
C ALA A 141 6.00 4.13 -4.86
N ILE A 142 6.72 3.29 -5.63
CA ILE A 142 7.89 2.56 -5.15
C ILE A 142 9.07 2.72 -6.09
N ASP A 143 10.29 2.68 -5.55
CA ASP A 143 11.51 2.51 -6.33
C ASP A 143 11.66 1.03 -6.69
N PRO A 144 11.54 0.64 -7.97
CA PRO A 144 11.62 -0.77 -8.35
C PRO A 144 13.01 -1.37 -8.12
N ARG A 145 14.05 -0.56 -8.02
CA ARG A 145 15.45 -1.02 -7.90
C ARG A 145 15.75 -1.64 -6.55
N ASN A 146 15.05 -1.18 -5.49
CA ASN A 146 15.33 -1.57 -4.10
C ASN A 146 14.07 -1.84 -3.25
N GLY A 147 12.87 -1.46 -3.72
CA GLY A 147 11.62 -1.62 -3.00
C GLY A 147 11.26 -0.48 -2.04
N ALA A 148 12.04 0.62 -2.01
CA ALA A 148 11.70 1.77 -1.18
C ALA A 148 10.32 2.32 -1.54
N VAL A 149 9.45 2.46 -0.55
CA VAL A 149 8.14 3.10 -0.72
C VAL A 149 8.34 4.61 -0.66
N LEU A 150 8.16 5.28 -1.81
CA LEU A 150 8.37 6.72 -1.98
C LEU A 150 7.14 7.54 -1.63
N ALA A 151 5.94 6.98 -1.88
CA ALA A 151 4.66 7.55 -1.47
C ALA A 151 3.63 6.44 -1.27
N MET A 152 2.74 6.64 -0.30
CA MET A 152 1.63 5.75 -0.01
C MET A 152 0.45 6.60 0.50
N ALA A 153 -0.41 7.02 -0.42
CA ALA A 153 -1.60 7.81 -0.14
C ALA A 153 -2.84 6.91 -0.03
N SER A 154 -3.71 7.23 0.90
CA SER A 154 -5.02 6.59 1.09
C SER A 154 -6.06 7.64 1.45
N TRP A 155 -7.26 7.56 0.89
CA TRP A 155 -8.39 8.43 1.21
C TRP A 155 -9.66 7.60 1.46
N PRO A 156 -10.50 7.96 2.42
CA PRO A 156 -10.41 9.10 3.35
C PRO A 156 -9.21 9.04 4.30
N THR A 157 -8.81 10.21 4.83
CA THR A 157 -7.70 10.36 5.76
C THR A 157 -8.14 10.98 7.08
N TYR A 158 -7.22 11.13 8.02
CA TYR A 158 -7.45 11.71 9.34
C TYR A 158 -6.21 12.49 9.80
N ASP A 159 -6.38 13.46 10.70
CA ASP A 159 -5.24 14.13 11.35
C ASP A 159 -4.81 13.33 12.59
N PRO A 160 -3.59 12.75 12.64
CA PRO A 160 -3.12 12.00 13.81
C PRO A 160 -3.02 12.84 15.09
N ASN A 161 -2.93 14.18 14.99
CA ASN A 161 -2.94 15.06 16.17
C ASN A 161 -4.21 14.94 17.02
N ILE A 162 -5.33 14.48 16.46
CA ILE A 162 -6.56 14.27 17.23
C ILE A 162 -6.36 13.26 18.37
N PHE A 163 -5.42 12.33 18.24
CA PHE A 163 -5.12 11.31 19.24
C PHE A 163 -4.16 11.80 20.34
N THR A 164 -3.56 12.97 20.18
CA THR A 164 -2.66 13.56 21.18
C THR A 164 -3.43 14.28 22.30
N THR A 165 -4.74 14.44 22.13
CA THR A 165 -5.66 15.07 23.08
C THR A 165 -6.77 14.10 23.47
N ARG A 166 -7.63 14.50 24.42
CA ARG A 166 -8.77 13.69 24.81
C ARG A 166 -9.78 13.57 23.66
N ILE A 167 -9.99 12.36 23.18
CA ILE A 167 -11.02 12.07 22.17
C ILE A 167 -12.39 12.13 22.85
N THR A 168 -13.28 12.97 22.32
CA THR A 168 -14.68 13.02 22.76
C THR A 168 -15.48 11.90 22.11
N GLU A 169 -16.57 11.46 22.75
CA GLU A 169 -17.47 10.45 22.18
C GLU A 169 -18.00 10.88 20.80
N ALA A 170 -18.36 12.14 20.61
CA ALA A 170 -18.83 12.66 19.34
C ALA A 170 -17.76 12.55 18.24
N LEU A 171 -16.49 12.89 18.53
CA LEU A 171 -15.38 12.75 17.59
C LEU A 171 -15.13 11.28 17.27
N TRP A 172 -15.17 10.40 18.28
CA TRP A 172 -14.97 8.96 18.09
C TRP A 172 -16.05 8.37 17.16
N GLN A 173 -17.31 8.73 17.35
CA GLN A 173 -18.41 8.30 16.49
C GLN A 173 -18.25 8.80 15.05
N GLN A 174 -17.76 10.03 14.87
CA GLN A 174 -17.45 10.57 13.54
C GLN A 174 -16.33 9.78 12.86
N LEU A 175 -15.26 9.43 13.59
CA LEU A 175 -14.12 8.67 13.07
C LEU A 175 -14.47 7.20 12.76
N GLN A 176 -15.48 6.65 13.41
CA GLN A 176 -16.02 5.31 13.14
C GLN A 176 -17.12 5.31 12.06
N GLY A 177 -17.37 6.45 11.43
CA GLY A 177 -18.38 6.59 10.37
C GLY A 177 -18.14 5.70 9.16
N ALA A 178 -19.11 5.69 8.25
CA ALA A 178 -19.13 4.81 7.07
C ALA A 178 -17.94 5.01 6.11
N ASP A 179 -17.27 6.14 6.19
CA ASP A 179 -16.15 6.48 5.29
C ASP A 179 -14.83 5.76 5.63
N HIS A 180 -14.76 5.10 6.80
CA HIS A 180 -13.59 4.33 7.26
C HIS A 180 -12.24 5.07 7.11
N PRO A 181 -12.05 6.25 7.73
CA PRO A 181 -10.84 7.07 7.55
C PRO A 181 -9.55 6.41 8.05
N PHE A 182 -9.62 5.40 8.92
CA PHE A 182 -8.47 4.64 9.40
C PHE A 182 -8.04 3.51 8.46
N LEU A 183 -8.85 3.22 7.45
CA LEU A 183 -8.55 2.13 6.52
C LEU A 183 -7.44 2.55 5.56
N ASN A 184 -6.25 1.97 5.69
CA ASN A 184 -5.18 2.15 4.72
C ASN A 184 -5.49 1.34 3.46
N ARG A 185 -6.17 1.96 2.50
CA ARG A 185 -6.56 1.31 1.25
C ARG A 185 -5.38 0.82 0.40
N SER A 186 -4.18 1.38 0.62
CA SER A 186 -2.97 0.89 -0.04
C SER A 186 -2.61 -0.54 0.34
N LEU A 187 -3.04 -0.98 1.53
CA LEU A 187 -2.77 -2.28 2.13
C LEU A 187 -4.01 -3.19 2.20
N GLN A 188 -5.17 -2.72 1.74
CA GLN A 188 -6.39 -3.53 1.65
C GLN A 188 -6.53 -4.19 0.28
N ALA A 189 -7.23 -5.32 0.24
CA ALA A 189 -7.31 -6.16 -0.94
C ALA A 189 -8.59 -5.88 -1.76
N PHE A 190 -8.40 -5.70 -3.07
CA PHE A 190 -9.44 -5.44 -4.07
C PHE A 190 -9.17 -6.28 -5.32
N PRO A 191 -10.18 -6.53 -6.19
CA PRO A 191 -9.93 -7.18 -7.46
C PRO A 191 -8.96 -6.34 -8.32
N PRO A 192 -7.79 -6.90 -8.75
CA PRO A 192 -6.78 -6.13 -9.49
C PRO A 192 -7.16 -5.85 -10.94
N ALA A 193 -8.24 -6.45 -11.43
CA ALA A 193 -8.75 -6.28 -12.77
C ALA A 193 -7.67 -6.53 -13.85
N SER A 194 -7.81 -5.89 -15.01
CA SER A 194 -6.93 -6.09 -16.16
C SER A 194 -5.46 -5.72 -15.94
N THR A 195 -5.06 -5.13 -14.80
CA THR A 195 -3.64 -5.02 -14.45
C THR A 195 -3.01 -6.40 -14.29
N PHE A 196 -3.78 -7.37 -13.81
CA PHE A 196 -3.38 -8.76 -13.62
C PHE A 196 -3.01 -9.51 -14.91
N LYS A 197 -3.37 -8.99 -16.08
CA LYS A 197 -2.99 -9.57 -17.39
C LYS A 197 -1.46 -9.65 -17.58
N ILE A 198 -0.68 -8.92 -16.80
CA ILE A 198 0.77 -9.08 -16.69
C ILE A 198 1.10 -10.52 -16.26
N VAL A 199 0.50 -10.96 -15.16
CA VAL A 199 0.69 -12.32 -14.62
C VAL A 199 0.18 -13.39 -15.57
N THR A 200 -0.99 -13.16 -16.19
CA THR A 200 -1.57 -14.10 -17.16
C THR A 200 -0.72 -14.24 -18.41
N THR A 201 -0.10 -13.14 -18.89
CA THR A 201 0.85 -13.19 -20.00
C THR A 201 2.08 -14.02 -19.65
N ALA A 202 2.69 -13.78 -18.47
CA ALA A 202 3.81 -14.56 -18.00
C ALA A 202 3.45 -16.04 -17.86
N ALA A 203 2.31 -16.37 -17.23
CA ALA A 203 1.84 -17.74 -17.10
C ALA A 203 1.65 -18.45 -18.46
N ALA A 204 1.14 -17.72 -19.44
CA ALA A 204 0.91 -18.28 -20.77
C ALA A 204 2.22 -18.69 -21.46
N ILE A 205 3.20 -17.81 -21.46
CA ILE A 205 4.48 -18.01 -22.16
C ILE A 205 5.32 -19.04 -21.39
N GLU A 206 5.49 -18.86 -20.09
CA GLU A 206 6.29 -19.76 -19.22
C GLU A 206 5.72 -21.20 -19.16
N SER A 207 4.42 -21.38 -19.38
CA SER A 207 3.85 -22.72 -19.49
C SER A 207 4.27 -23.50 -20.73
N GLY A 208 4.92 -22.83 -21.70
CA GLY A 208 5.27 -23.41 -23.00
C GLY A 208 4.07 -23.69 -23.92
N LYS A 209 2.83 -23.46 -23.44
CA LYS A 209 1.61 -23.70 -24.23
C LYS A 209 1.33 -22.62 -25.28
N TYR A 210 1.93 -21.44 -25.09
CA TYR A 210 1.81 -20.31 -26.00
C TYR A 210 3.18 -19.73 -26.34
N PRO A 211 3.66 -19.92 -27.59
CA PRO A 211 4.83 -19.20 -28.08
C PRO A 211 4.62 -17.67 -28.01
N PRO A 212 5.68 -16.87 -27.81
CA PRO A 212 5.58 -15.40 -27.71
C PRO A 212 4.91 -14.72 -28.92
N ASN A 213 5.05 -15.31 -30.12
CA ASN A 213 4.45 -14.83 -31.35
C ASN A 213 3.02 -15.33 -31.63
N THR A 214 2.38 -15.91 -30.63
CA THR A 214 0.99 -16.38 -30.72
C THR A 214 0.06 -15.24 -31.11
N VAL A 215 -0.82 -15.49 -32.07
CA VAL A 215 -1.92 -14.62 -32.48
C VAL A 215 -3.24 -15.37 -32.29
N LEU A 216 -4.18 -14.77 -31.59
CA LEU A 216 -5.53 -15.31 -31.40
C LEU A 216 -6.57 -14.31 -31.88
N PRO A 217 -7.67 -14.79 -32.50
CA PRO A 217 -8.82 -13.94 -32.78
C PRO A 217 -9.49 -13.49 -31.48
N THR A 218 -10.00 -12.28 -31.46
CA THR A 218 -10.83 -11.77 -30.35
C THR A 218 -12.28 -11.67 -30.81
N TYR A 219 -13.20 -11.85 -29.88
CA TYR A 219 -14.63 -11.98 -30.14
C TYR A 219 -15.42 -11.01 -29.28
N PRO A 220 -16.71 -10.73 -29.58
CA PRO A 220 -17.60 -9.99 -28.68
C PRO A 220 -17.78 -10.67 -27.32
N TYR A 221 -17.69 -11.99 -27.28
CA TYR A 221 -17.71 -12.82 -26.07
C TYR A 221 -17.17 -14.22 -26.38
N VAL A 222 -16.80 -14.93 -25.32
CA VAL A 222 -16.50 -16.38 -25.33
C VAL A 222 -17.59 -17.09 -24.54
N GLN A 223 -18.13 -18.18 -25.06
CA GLN A 223 -19.16 -18.97 -24.40
C GLN A 223 -18.59 -20.27 -23.83
N VAL A 224 -18.77 -20.48 -22.52
CA VAL A 224 -18.29 -21.67 -21.84
C VAL A 224 -19.35 -22.13 -20.84
N GLY A 225 -19.75 -23.40 -20.91
CA GLY A 225 -20.74 -23.99 -20.00
C GLY A 225 -22.10 -23.26 -20.00
N GLY A 226 -22.50 -22.67 -21.10
CA GLY A 226 -23.73 -21.86 -21.20
C GLY A 226 -23.61 -20.41 -20.72
N ILE A 227 -22.48 -20.02 -20.14
CA ILE A 227 -22.21 -18.67 -19.66
C ILE A 227 -21.45 -17.89 -20.74
N GLN A 228 -21.82 -16.63 -20.95
CA GLN A 228 -21.12 -15.71 -21.85
C GLN A 228 -20.15 -14.84 -21.04
N PHE A 229 -18.86 -14.85 -21.45
CA PHE A 229 -17.81 -13.98 -20.93
C PHE A 229 -17.55 -12.89 -21.98
N GLY A 230 -17.98 -11.67 -21.67
CA GLY A 230 -18.01 -10.55 -22.61
C GLY A 230 -16.67 -9.90 -22.84
N GLU A 231 -16.55 -9.22 -24.00
CA GLU A 231 -15.47 -8.29 -24.31
C GLU A 231 -15.98 -6.86 -24.07
N TRP A 232 -15.16 -5.98 -23.53
CA TRP A 232 -15.54 -4.58 -23.35
C TRP A 232 -15.77 -3.86 -24.70
N ASN A 233 -15.02 -4.22 -25.73
CA ASN A 233 -15.31 -3.84 -27.11
C ASN A 233 -16.24 -4.89 -27.75
N ARG A 234 -17.51 -4.58 -27.83
CA ARG A 234 -18.55 -5.49 -28.31
C ARG A 234 -18.38 -5.97 -29.76
N ALA A 235 -17.45 -5.39 -30.52
CA ALA A 235 -17.07 -5.86 -31.86
C ALA A 235 -15.90 -6.86 -31.85
N GLY A 236 -15.22 -7.01 -30.69
CA GLY A 236 -13.89 -7.61 -30.65
C GLY A 236 -12.84 -6.70 -31.28
N PHE A 237 -11.61 -7.18 -31.37
CA PHE A 237 -10.47 -6.43 -31.96
C PHE A 237 -9.87 -7.10 -33.19
N GLY A 238 -10.45 -8.19 -33.64
CA GLY A 238 -9.82 -9.05 -34.64
C GLY A 238 -8.65 -9.87 -34.07
N PRO A 239 -7.72 -10.31 -34.93
CA PRO A 239 -6.54 -11.06 -34.48
C PRO A 239 -5.56 -10.18 -33.73
N LEU A 240 -5.14 -10.60 -32.55
CA LEU A 240 -4.15 -9.91 -31.69
C LEU A 240 -3.05 -10.88 -31.27
N GLY A 241 -1.81 -10.38 -31.14
CA GLY A 241 -0.76 -10.98 -30.37
C GLY A 241 -0.81 -10.50 -28.92
N PHE A 242 0.04 -11.06 -28.04
CA PHE A 242 0.10 -10.68 -26.61
C PHE A 242 0.25 -9.17 -26.40
N THR A 243 1.13 -8.51 -27.13
CA THR A 243 1.37 -7.07 -26.98
C THR A 243 0.13 -6.25 -27.33
N GLY A 244 -0.55 -6.59 -28.43
CA GLY A 244 -1.81 -5.94 -28.82
C GLY A 244 -2.95 -6.23 -27.84
N ALA A 245 -3.03 -7.47 -27.35
CA ALA A 245 -4.03 -7.87 -26.34
C ALA A 245 -3.83 -7.12 -25.02
N MET A 246 -2.58 -6.88 -24.60
CA MET A 246 -2.26 -6.04 -23.45
C MET A 246 -2.61 -4.58 -23.71
N ALA A 247 -2.26 -4.04 -24.89
CA ALA A 247 -2.50 -2.66 -25.27
C ALA A 247 -3.97 -2.27 -25.22
N TRP A 248 -4.82 -3.08 -25.83
CA TRP A 248 -6.27 -2.89 -25.84
C TRP A 248 -6.99 -3.54 -24.67
N SER A 249 -6.24 -4.23 -23.80
CA SER A 249 -6.83 -4.95 -22.66
C SER A 249 -7.90 -5.98 -23.09
N ALA A 250 -7.69 -6.68 -24.21
CA ALA A 250 -8.67 -7.57 -24.82
C ALA A 250 -8.99 -8.77 -23.94
N ASP A 251 -10.19 -8.82 -23.35
CA ASP A 251 -10.60 -9.83 -22.37
C ASP A 251 -10.69 -11.21 -23.02
N THR A 252 -11.33 -11.31 -24.18
CA THR A 252 -11.54 -12.59 -24.88
C THR A 252 -10.24 -13.25 -25.37
N PHE A 253 -9.16 -12.50 -25.56
CA PHE A 253 -7.83 -13.05 -25.76
C PHE A 253 -7.37 -13.83 -24.52
N PHE A 254 -7.44 -13.19 -23.35
CA PHE A 254 -6.97 -13.78 -22.09
C PHE A 254 -7.89 -14.90 -21.58
N TYR A 255 -9.19 -14.87 -21.89
CA TYR A 255 -10.10 -15.99 -21.64
C TYR A 255 -9.64 -17.25 -22.39
N GLN A 256 -9.31 -17.14 -23.68
CA GLN A 256 -8.79 -18.26 -24.46
C GLN A 256 -7.46 -18.78 -23.93
N VAL A 257 -6.58 -17.84 -23.48
CA VAL A 257 -5.33 -18.21 -22.83
C VAL A 257 -5.60 -19.04 -21.58
N ALA A 258 -6.46 -18.55 -20.68
CA ALA A 258 -6.78 -19.24 -19.41
C ALA A 258 -7.39 -20.63 -19.63
N MET A 259 -8.30 -20.77 -20.61
CA MET A 259 -8.88 -22.06 -20.95
C MET A 259 -7.83 -23.12 -21.33
N ARG A 260 -6.74 -22.71 -22.00
CA ARG A 260 -5.69 -23.64 -22.44
C ARG A 260 -4.61 -23.87 -21.39
N ILE A 261 -4.18 -22.86 -20.63
CA ILE A 261 -3.16 -23.04 -19.61
C ILE A 261 -3.72 -23.73 -18.36
N GLY A 262 -4.99 -23.47 -18.02
CA GLY A 262 -5.71 -24.00 -16.87
C GLY A 262 -5.46 -23.23 -15.57
N GLY A 263 -6.34 -23.43 -14.59
CA GLY A 263 -6.27 -22.78 -13.27
C GLY A 263 -4.96 -23.04 -12.52
N PRO A 264 -4.49 -24.28 -12.37
CA PRO A 264 -3.25 -24.56 -11.64
C PRO A 264 -2.05 -23.78 -12.12
N THR A 265 -1.82 -23.68 -13.44
CA THR A 265 -0.70 -22.91 -14.02
C THR A 265 -0.81 -21.42 -13.72
N LEU A 266 -2.02 -20.86 -13.82
CA LEU A 266 -2.26 -19.43 -13.53
C LEU A 266 -2.07 -19.15 -12.03
N ILE A 267 -2.61 -20.01 -11.16
CA ILE A 267 -2.48 -19.88 -9.69
C ILE A 267 -1.01 -19.95 -9.25
N GLU A 268 -0.25 -20.90 -9.80
CA GLU A 268 1.18 -21.03 -9.51
C GLU A 268 1.95 -19.76 -9.87
N MET A 269 1.78 -19.24 -11.10
CA MET A 269 2.44 -18.00 -11.52
C MET A 269 2.00 -16.82 -10.65
N THR A 270 0.73 -16.75 -10.27
CA THR A 270 0.21 -15.71 -9.37
C THR A 270 0.94 -15.71 -8.03
N ARG A 271 1.16 -16.90 -7.46
CA ARG A 271 1.91 -17.04 -6.21
C ARG A 271 3.39 -16.70 -6.37
N ARG A 272 4.01 -17.04 -7.51
CA ARG A 272 5.39 -16.61 -7.84
C ARG A 272 5.53 -15.11 -7.89
N PHE A 273 4.55 -14.38 -8.41
CA PHE A 273 4.50 -12.92 -8.38
C PHE A 273 4.29 -12.34 -6.97
N GLY A 274 4.08 -13.17 -5.96
CA GLY A 274 3.97 -12.76 -4.56
C GLY A 274 2.57 -12.45 -4.07
N PHE A 275 1.53 -12.70 -4.87
CA PHE A 275 0.15 -12.56 -4.43
C PHE A 275 -0.27 -13.66 -3.45
N GLY A 276 -1.29 -13.39 -2.64
CA GLY A 276 -1.81 -14.30 -1.63
C GLY A 276 -0.96 -14.38 -0.36
N ARG A 277 0.02 -13.48 -0.20
CA ARG A 277 0.86 -13.34 0.99
C ARG A 277 1.22 -11.86 1.21
N LYS A 278 1.52 -11.49 2.43
CA LYS A 278 2.02 -10.16 2.76
C LYS A 278 3.33 -9.88 2.02
N THR A 279 3.54 -8.62 1.62
CA THR A 279 4.73 -8.21 0.85
C THR A 279 6.01 -8.19 1.67
N GLY A 280 5.86 -8.03 2.99
CA GLY A 280 6.99 -7.90 3.92
C GLY A 280 7.24 -6.47 4.40
N ILE A 281 6.43 -5.49 3.96
CA ILE A 281 6.49 -4.12 4.48
C ILE A 281 6.33 -4.11 6.01
N GLU A 282 6.93 -3.14 6.68
CA GLU A 282 6.94 -3.08 8.15
C GLU A 282 5.55 -2.89 8.78
N LEU A 283 4.56 -2.41 8.01
CA LEU A 283 3.16 -2.24 8.44
C LEU A 283 2.37 -3.57 8.50
N LYS A 284 2.97 -4.58 9.07
CA LYS A 284 2.49 -5.98 9.05
C LYS A 284 1.09 -6.18 9.64
N SER A 285 0.69 -5.37 10.61
CA SER A 285 -0.63 -5.49 11.26
C SER A 285 -1.77 -4.98 10.38
N GLU A 286 -1.47 -4.08 9.44
CA GLU A 286 -2.45 -3.42 8.58
C GLU A 286 -2.55 -4.07 7.19
N GLU A 287 -1.49 -4.79 6.79
CA GLU A 287 -1.38 -5.37 5.46
C GLU A 287 -2.25 -6.62 5.31
N SER A 288 -3.15 -6.62 4.32
CA SER A 288 -3.85 -7.79 3.84
C SER A 288 -2.94 -8.66 2.98
N ALA A 289 -3.03 -9.97 3.13
CA ALA A 289 -2.36 -10.92 2.23
C ALA A 289 -2.97 -10.96 0.82
N GLY A 290 -4.16 -10.38 0.65
CA GLY A 290 -4.97 -10.62 -0.53
C GLY A 290 -5.52 -12.05 -0.57
N LEU A 291 -6.05 -12.45 -1.72
CA LEU A 291 -6.58 -13.79 -1.95
C LEU A 291 -6.16 -14.31 -3.32
N VAL A 292 -5.46 -15.43 -3.35
CA VAL A 292 -5.23 -16.24 -4.55
C VAL A 292 -6.10 -17.50 -4.42
N PRO A 293 -7.30 -17.49 -5.01
CA PRO A 293 -8.24 -18.61 -4.88
C PRO A 293 -7.71 -19.84 -5.63
N ASP A 294 -8.00 -21.03 -5.10
CA ASP A 294 -7.75 -22.32 -5.74
C ASP A 294 -8.90 -23.29 -5.46
N ASP A 295 -8.78 -24.54 -5.94
CA ASP A 295 -9.80 -25.56 -5.73
C ASP A 295 -10.05 -25.86 -4.25
N THR A 296 -8.99 -25.89 -3.44
CA THR A 296 -9.09 -26.11 -1.99
C THR A 296 -9.87 -24.99 -1.33
N TRP A 297 -9.45 -23.75 -1.56
CA TRP A 297 -10.14 -22.58 -1.01
C TRP A 297 -11.62 -22.55 -1.43
N LYS A 298 -11.91 -22.84 -2.70
CA LYS A 298 -13.28 -22.79 -3.21
C LYS A 298 -14.17 -23.87 -2.60
N ARG A 299 -13.66 -25.06 -2.39
CA ARG A 299 -14.39 -26.14 -1.69
C ARG A 299 -14.63 -25.79 -0.23
N GLU A 300 -13.64 -25.26 0.47
CA GLU A 300 -13.74 -24.91 1.88
C GLU A 300 -14.68 -23.74 2.16
N ASN A 301 -14.74 -22.76 1.25
CA ASN A 301 -15.50 -21.51 1.48
C ASN A 301 -16.85 -21.48 0.75
N LEU A 302 -17.02 -22.22 -0.36
CA LEU A 302 -18.20 -22.18 -1.21
C LEU A 302 -18.81 -23.56 -1.50
N ASP A 303 -18.23 -24.63 -0.96
CA ASP A 303 -18.67 -26.03 -1.15
C ASP A 303 -18.80 -26.43 -2.64
N THR A 304 -17.97 -25.87 -3.49
CA THR A 304 -17.97 -26.13 -4.94
C THR A 304 -16.54 -26.30 -5.47
N PRO A 305 -16.33 -27.16 -6.49
CA PRO A 305 -15.01 -27.32 -7.09
C PRO A 305 -14.62 -26.14 -7.97
N TRP A 306 -13.31 -26.03 -8.25
CA TRP A 306 -12.80 -25.12 -9.27
C TRP A 306 -13.30 -25.52 -10.65
N VAL A 307 -13.82 -24.55 -11.38
CA VAL A 307 -14.32 -24.75 -12.75
C VAL A 307 -13.59 -23.84 -13.73
N ILE A 308 -13.73 -24.14 -15.03
CA ILE A 308 -13.04 -23.36 -16.08
C ILE A 308 -13.43 -21.86 -16.05
N GLY A 309 -14.66 -21.54 -15.66
CA GLY A 309 -15.13 -20.16 -15.48
C GLY A 309 -14.34 -19.38 -14.43
N ASP A 310 -13.88 -20.05 -13.36
CA ASP A 310 -13.04 -19.42 -12.35
C ASP A 310 -11.68 -19.02 -12.95
N SER A 311 -11.08 -19.91 -13.76
CA SER A 311 -9.83 -19.61 -14.48
C SER A 311 -9.99 -18.46 -15.47
N ILE A 312 -11.12 -18.37 -16.16
CA ILE A 312 -11.47 -17.30 -17.08
C ILE A 312 -11.53 -15.96 -16.35
N ASN A 313 -12.30 -15.88 -15.25
CA ASN A 313 -12.42 -14.66 -14.44
C ASN A 313 -11.08 -14.27 -13.82
N MET A 314 -10.34 -15.22 -13.26
CA MET A 314 -9.04 -14.97 -12.66
C MET A 314 -8.04 -14.42 -13.69
N SER A 315 -8.10 -14.86 -14.96
CA SER A 315 -7.15 -14.43 -16.00
C SER A 315 -7.16 -12.93 -16.31
N ILE A 316 -8.24 -12.27 -15.96
CA ILE A 316 -8.39 -10.81 -16.08
C ILE A 316 -8.42 -10.10 -14.70
N GLY A 317 -8.01 -10.80 -13.63
CA GLY A 317 -7.95 -10.27 -12.27
C GLY A 317 -9.32 -10.00 -11.65
N GLN A 318 -10.31 -10.81 -11.99
CA GLN A 318 -11.68 -10.77 -11.49
C GLN A 318 -12.04 -12.09 -10.77
N GLY A 319 -13.31 -12.29 -10.48
CA GLY A 319 -13.78 -13.41 -9.69
C GLY A 319 -13.40 -13.27 -8.23
N PHE A 320 -12.75 -14.27 -7.64
CA PHE A 320 -12.35 -14.27 -6.23
C PHE A 320 -10.94 -13.71 -5.99
N MET A 321 -10.20 -13.34 -7.05
CA MET A 321 -8.86 -12.79 -6.93
C MET A 321 -8.88 -11.43 -6.23
N GLN A 322 -8.06 -11.27 -5.17
CA GLN A 322 -7.93 -10.03 -4.42
C GLN A 322 -6.45 -9.68 -4.22
N ALA A 323 -6.10 -8.43 -4.45
CA ALA A 323 -4.75 -7.91 -4.29
C ALA A 323 -4.74 -6.50 -3.70
N THR A 324 -3.73 -6.17 -2.92
CA THR A 324 -3.55 -4.81 -2.42
C THR A 324 -2.91 -3.92 -3.48
N PRO A 325 -3.14 -2.59 -3.46
CA PRO A 325 -2.42 -1.65 -4.31
C PRO A 325 -0.89 -1.79 -4.21
N LEU A 326 -0.37 -2.09 -3.03
CA LEU A 326 1.06 -2.36 -2.84
C LEU A 326 1.51 -3.65 -3.55
N GLN A 327 0.71 -4.72 -3.51
CA GLN A 327 1.00 -5.95 -4.27
C GLN A 327 0.96 -5.70 -5.79
N VAL A 328 0.01 -4.90 -6.25
CA VAL A 328 -0.06 -4.49 -7.66
C VAL A 328 1.16 -3.64 -8.04
N ALA A 329 1.60 -2.71 -7.18
CA ALA A 329 2.83 -1.94 -7.42
C ALA A 329 4.07 -2.87 -7.52
N ASN A 330 4.17 -3.87 -6.65
CA ASN A 330 5.25 -4.85 -6.69
C ASN A 330 5.21 -5.71 -7.98
N MET A 331 4.02 -6.06 -8.47
CA MET A 331 3.86 -6.74 -9.77
C MET A 331 4.40 -5.88 -10.93
N PHE A 332 4.15 -4.57 -10.93
CA PHE A 332 4.73 -3.66 -11.91
C PHE A 332 6.24 -3.54 -11.74
N ALA A 333 6.74 -3.53 -10.50
CA ALA A 333 8.18 -3.54 -10.24
C ALA A 333 8.87 -4.80 -10.78
N ILE A 334 8.24 -5.97 -10.68
CA ILE A 334 8.74 -7.21 -11.27
C ILE A 334 8.87 -7.07 -12.80
N ALA A 335 7.85 -6.51 -13.45
CA ALA A 335 7.91 -6.27 -14.90
C ALA A 335 8.98 -5.23 -15.26
N ALA A 336 9.14 -4.18 -14.45
CA ALA A 336 10.16 -3.14 -14.62
C ALA A 336 11.59 -3.65 -14.38
N ASN A 337 11.77 -4.65 -13.55
CA ASN A 337 13.05 -5.22 -13.12
C ASN A 337 13.40 -6.55 -13.84
N ASP A 338 12.95 -6.76 -15.04
CA ASP A 338 13.27 -7.98 -15.80
C ASP A 338 12.96 -9.28 -15.03
N GLY A 339 11.83 -9.31 -14.31
CA GLY A 339 11.38 -10.47 -13.56
C GLY A 339 11.97 -10.61 -12.15
N TYR A 340 12.64 -9.59 -11.64
CA TYR A 340 13.11 -9.59 -10.25
C TYR A 340 12.11 -8.89 -9.33
N LYS A 341 11.71 -9.59 -8.28
CA LYS A 341 10.86 -9.06 -7.21
C LYS A 341 11.71 -8.36 -6.15
N VAL A 342 11.23 -7.24 -5.64
CA VAL A 342 11.79 -6.51 -4.50
C VAL A 342 10.86 -6.60 -3.30
N THR A 343 11.36 -6.33 -2.10
CA THR A 343 10.53 -6.20 -0.90
C THR A 343 10.23 -4.74 -0.63
N PRO A 344 8.97 -4.33 -0.67
CA PRO A 344 8.58 -2.99 -0.26
C PRO A 344 8.97 -2.71 1.19
N HIS A 345 9.53 -1.52 1.46
CA HIS A 345 9.94 -1.12 2.80
C HIS A 345 9.81 0.39 3.02
N LEU A 346 9.66 0.78 4.27
CA LEU A 346 9.54 2.17 4.71
C LEU A 346 10.79 2.67 5.43
N LEU A 347 11.55 1.79 6.09
CA LEU A 347 12.75 2.19 6.81
C LEU A 347 13.86 2.54 5.81
N LYS A 348 14.32 3.81 5.82
CA LYS A 348 15.48 4.23 5.04
C LYS A 348 16.74 3.59 5.63
N ASP A 349 17.68 3.25 4.78
CA ASP A 349 18.93 2.59 5.17
C ASP A 349 18.78 1.22 5.86
N ASN A 350 17.68 0.53 5.59
CA ASN A 350 17.52 -0.85 6.01
C ASN A 350 18.46 -1.76 5.20
N GLU A 351 19.56 -2.23 5.84
CA GLU A 351 20.56 -3.08 5.18
C GLU A 351 19.99 -4.44 4.74
N GLU A 352 18.97 -4.95 5.45
CA GLU A 352 18.31 -6.21 5.09
C GLU A 352 17.64 -6.16 3.71
N HIS A 353 17.18 -4.97 3.30
CA HIS A 353 16.48 -4.78 2.03
C HIS A 353 17.35 -4.24 0.89
N ARG A 354 18.58 -3.75 1.17
CA ARG A 354 19.46 -3.11 0.16
C ARG A 354 19.81 -4.00 -1.02
N ASN A 355 19.88 -5.30 -0.85
CA ASN A 355 20.30 -6.26 -1.88
C ASN A 355 19.24 -7.33 -2.14
N TRP A 356 18.03 -7.18 -1.65
CA TRP A 356 17.04 -8.23 -1.75
C TRP A 356 16.28 -8.14 -3.08
N LYS A 357 16.74 -8.93 -4.03
CA LYS A 357 16.04 -9.21 -5.28
C LYS A 357 15.90 -10.73 -5.40
N GLU A 358 14.67 -11.18 -5.55
CA GLU A 358 14.32 -12.58 -5.83
C GLU A 358 13.97 -12.71 -7.30
N SER A 359 14.72 -13.52 -8.05
CA SER A 359 14.38 -13.81 -9.46
C SER A 359 13.14 -14.69 -9.56
N LEU A 360 12.22 -14.33 -10.42
CA LEU A 360 11.12 -15.19 -10.82
C LEU A 360 11.51 -16.13 -11.96
N GLU A 361 12.77 -16.12 -12.41
CA GLU A 361 13.27 -16.95 -13.51
C GLU A 361 12.35 -16.91 -14.74
N LEU A 362 11.88 -15.71 -15.09
CA LEU A 362 11.12 -15.49 -16.33
C LEU A 362 12.07 -15.51 -17.51
N SER A 363 11.63 -16.10 -18.62
CA SER A 363 12.41 -16.11 -19.86
C SER A 363 12.52 -14.73 -20.48
N ASP A 364 13.62 -14.46 -21.22
CA ASP A 364 13.83 -13.21 -21.97
C ASP A 364 12.64 -12.91 -22.90
N ALA A 365 12.03 -13.96 -23.46
CA ALA A 365 10.85 -13.82 -24.30
C ALA A 365 9.62 -13.30 -23.56
N THR A 366 9.42 -13.74 -22.31
CA THR A 366 8.36 -13.22 -21.45
C THR A 366 8.61 -11.77 -21.10
N ILE A 367 9.83 -11.43 -20.70
CA ILE A 367 10.23 -10.05 -20.35
C ILE A 367 10.03 -9.11 -21.55
N ASP A 368 10.52 -9.48 -22.73
CA ASP A 368 10.35 -8.69 -23.96
C ASP A 368 8.87 -8.44 -24.29
N ILE A 369 8.02 -9.45 -24.18
CA ILE A 369 6.57 -9.30 -24.41
C ILE A 369 5.92 -8.40 -23.37
N LEU A 370 6.29 -8.51 -22.10
CA LEU A 370 5.76 -7.64 -21.04
C LEU A 370 6.16 -6.19 -21.30
N HIS A 371 7.43 -5.91 -21.56
CA HIS A 371 7.92 -4.56 -21.85
C HIS A 371 7.23 -3.94 -23.06
N ARG A 372 7.22 -4.63 -24.18
CA ARG A 372 6.58 -4.13 -25.42
C ARG A 372 5.07 -3.98 -25.26
N GLY A 373 4.42 -4.92 -24.59
CA GLY A 373 2.98 -4.86 -24.34
C GLY A 373 2.60 -3.69 -23.46
N LEU A 374 3.31 -3.50 -22.33
CA LEU A 374 3.07 -2.38 -21.40
C LEU A 374 3.41 -1.02 -22.06
N ARG A 375 4.46 -0.97 -22.91
CA ARG A 375 4.74 0.23 -23.71
C ARG A 375 3.62 0.52 -24.70
N GLN A 376 3.10 -0.50 -25.37
CA GLN A 376 2.03 -0.35 -26.37
C GLN A 376 0.72 0.14 -25.75
N VAL A 377 0.44 -0.16 -24.46
CA VAL A 377 -0.70 0.44 -23.71
C VAL A 377 -0.62 1.96 -23.76
N ILE A 378 0.59 2.53 -23.61
CA ILE A 378 0.83 3.97 -23.58
C ILE A 378 0.84 4.56 -24.99
N THR A 379 1.47 3.90 -25.96
CA THR A 379 1.64 4.47 -27.31
C THR A 379 0.42 4.35 -28.21
N GLY A 380 -0.43 3.35 -27.99
CA GLY A 380 -1.56 3.08 -28.88
C GLY A 380 -2.69 2.28 -28.25
N GLY A 381 -2.77 2.23 -26.92
CA GLY A 381 -3.77 1.46 -26.17
C GLY A 381 -4.57 2.29 -25.19
N THR A 382 -5.00 1.65 -24.11
CA THR A 382 -5.90 2.22 -23.10
C THR A 382 -5.26 3.28 -22.20
N GLY A 383 -3.95 3.50 -22.31
CA GLY A 383 -3.18 4.46 -21.50
C GLY A 383 -2.61 5.63 -22.31
N GLN A 384 -3.14 5.93 -23.50
CA GLN A 384 -2.61 6.98 -24.38
C GLN A 384 -2.53 8.37 -23.75
N SER A 385 -3.34 8.68 -22.74
CA SER A 385 -3.29 9.94 -22.01
C SER A 385 -1.95 10.18 -21.28
N LEU A 386 -1.18 9.11 -21.02
CA LEU A 386 0.15 9.18 -20.41
C LEU A 386 1.28 9.34 -21.44
N ASN A 387 0.98 9.33 -22.74
CA ASN A 387 2.00 9.50 -23.78
C ASN A 387 2.30 10.98 -23.99
N VAL A 388 2.95 11.60 -23.02
CA VAL A 388 3.27 13.03 -23.02
C VAL A 388 4.75 13.24 -23.27
N PRO A 389 5.14 14.27 -24.07
CA PRO A 389 6.53 14.45 -24.54
C PRO A 389 7.50 14.96 -23.48
N HIS A 390 7.01 15.49 -22.36
CA HIS A 390 7.83 16.05 -21.29
C HIS A 390 8.23 15.01 -20.24
N LEU A 391 7.67 13.81 -20.28
CA LEU A 391 8.09 12.70 -19.43
C LEU A 391 8.98 11.71 -20.19
N PRO A 392 9.81 10.94 -19.47
CA PRO A 392 10.51 9.80 -20.06
C PRO A 392 9.56 8.76 -20.66
N THR A 393 10.11 7.78 -21.37
CA THR A 393 9.31 6.65 -21.87
C THR A 393 8.60 5.93 -20.73
N LEU A 394 7.28 5.79 -20.84
CA LEU A 394 6.43 5.12 -19.88
C LEU A 394 5.98 3.75 -20.38
N ALA A 395 5.84 2.81 -19.48
CA ALA A 395 5.15 1.55 -19.68
C ALA A 395 4.09 1.36 -18.60
N GLY A 396 2.91 0.84 -18.92
CA GLY A 396 1.83 0.76 -17.94
C GLY A 396 0.65 -0.10 -18.36
N LYS A 397 -0.34 -0.22 -17.47
CA LYS A 397 -1.56 -1.01 -17.73
C LYS A 397 -2.74 -0.44 -16.96
N SER A 398 -3.87 -0.29 -17.65
CA SER A 398 -5.16 0.05 -17.06
C SER A 398 -5.88 -1.19 -16.52
N GLY A 399 -6.74 -0.99 -15.55
CA GLY A 399 -7.69 -1.98 -15.04
C GLY A 399 -9.04 -1.32 -14.70
N THR A 400 -10.09 -2.09 -14.90
CA THR A 400 -11.46 -1.71 -14.47
C THR A 400 -12.08 -2.96 -13.88
N ALA A 401 -12.34 -2.95 -12.56
CA ALA A 401 -12.93 -4.07 -11.86
C ALA A 401 -14.43 -3.83 -11.67
N GLU A 402 -15.24 -4.81 -12.02
CA GLU A 402 -16.65 -4.82 -11.64
C GLU A 402 -16.78 -5.00 -10.11
N ALA A 403 -17.66 -4.26 -9.48
CA ALA A 403 -17.84 -4.26 -8.03
C ALA A 403 -19.32 -4.14 -7.66
N PRO A 404 -20.21 -5.04 -8.15
CA PRO A 404 -21.64 -4.98 -7.83
C PRO A 404 -21.87 -5.19 -6.32
N PRO A 405 -22.87 -4.49 -5.70
CA PRO A 405 -23.85 -3.59 -6.34
C PRO A 405 -23.32 -2.16 -6.58
N GLY A 406 -22.06 -1.85 -6.23
CA GLY A 406 -21.43 -0.55 -6.43
C GLY A 406 -20.97 -0.31 -7.86
N LEU A 407 -20.41 0.88 -8.07
CA LEU A 407 -19.76 1.26 -9.33
C LEU A 407 -18.42 0.53 -9.47
N SER A 408 -17.89 0.43 -10.69
CA SER A 408 -16.61 -0.19 -10.97
C SER A 408 -15.44 0.53 -10.28
N HIS A 409 -14.42 -0.24 -9.91
CA HIS A 409 -13.14 0.31 -9.47
C HIS A 409 -12.25 0.62 -10.67
N ALA A 410 -11.45 1.69 -10.56
CA ALA A 410 -10.48 2.07 -11.57
C ALA A 410 -9.05 1.83 -11.08
N TRP A 411 -8.22 1.21 -11.93
CA TRP A 411 -6.81 0.95 -11.69
C TRP A 411 -5.95 1.47 -12.82
N PHE A 412 -4.80 2.00 -12.49
CA PHE A 412 -3.73 2.21 -13.44
C PHE A 412 -2.39 2.03 -12.75
N GLY A 413 -1.50 1.25 -13.36
CA GLY A 413 -0.10 1.17 -12.93
C GLY A 413 0.81 1.54 -14.09
N ALA A 414 1.90 2.24 -13.79
CA ALA A 414 2.95 2.54 -14.75
C ALA A 414 4.32 2.59 -14.07
N TYR A 415 5.36 2.42 -14.87
CA TYR A 415 6.74 2.65 -14.46
C TYR A 415 7.49 3.50 -15.48
N ALA A 416 8.49 4.18 -15.02
CA ALA A 416 9.32 5.08 -15.84
C ALA A 416 10.73 5.27 -15.26
N PRO A 417 11.75 5.60 -16.11
CA PRO A 417 11.78 5.35 -17.56
C PRO A 417 11.64 3.87 -17.87
N MET A 418 11.13 3.52 -19.05
CA MET A 418 10.95 2.11 -19.42
C MET A 418 12.30 1.37 -19.48
N GLU A 419 13.34 2.03 -19.97
CA GLU A 419 14.68 1.45 -20.22
C GLU A 419 15.51 1.32 -18.95
N ASN A 420 15.33 2.24 -17.99
CA ASN A 420 15.99 2.27 -16.69
C ASN A 420 14.97 2.68 -15.63
N PRO A 421 14.13 1.77 -15.17
CA PRO A 421 13.04 2.11 -14.25
C PRO A 421 13.53 2.70 -12.91
N GLU A 422 13.02 3.87 -12.58
CA GLU A 422 13.32 4.59 -11.33
C GLU A 422 12.13 4.64 -10.39
N VAL A 423 10.92 4.63 -10.95
CA VAL A 423 9.68 4.70 -10.17
C VAL A 423 8.58 3.87 -10.81
N VAL A 424 7.83 3.18 -9.95
CA VAL A 424 6.54 2.56 -10.26
C VAL A 424 5.47 3.33 -9.51
N VAL A 425 4.38 3.69 -10.19
CA VAL A 425 3.21 4.34 -9.58
C VAL A 425 1.97 3.52 -9.91
N VAL A 426 1.19 3.19 -8.88
CA VAL A 426 -0.12 2.54 -9.02
C VAL A 426 -1.17 3.41 -8.35
N ALA A 427 -2.23 3.74 -9.10
CA ALA A 427 -3.42 4.41 -8.59
C ALA A 427 -4.63 3.47 -8.63
N PHE A 428 -5.38 3.51 -7.57
CA PHE A 428 -6.63 2.80 -7.35
C PHE A 428 -7.72 3.79 -6.91
N ALA A 429 -8.86 3.80 -7.58
CA ALA A 429 -10.03 4.55 -7.18
C ALA A 429 -11.21 3.60 -6.99
N GLU A 430 -11.67 3.53 -5.74
CA GLU A 430 -12.77 2.68 -5.30
C GLU A 430 -14.10 3.24 -5.83
N HIS A 431 -15.00 2.39 -6.31
CA HIS A 431 -16.36 2.73 -6.79
C HIS A 431 -16.44 4.00 -7.65
N SER A 432 -15.42 4.26 -8.47
CA SER A 432 -15.29 5.50 -9.25
C SER A 432 -16.23 5.59 -10.45
N GLY A 433 -16.79 4.47 -10.89
CA GLY A 433 -17.72 4.41 -12.03
C GLY A 433 -17.09 4.68 -13.39
N GLY A 434 -15.77 4.82 -13.46
CA GLY A 434 -15.01 5.07 -14.68
C GLY A 434 -13.97 3.99 -14.94
N GLY A 435 -13.45 3.92 -16.18
CA GLY A 435 -12.37 3.02 -16.52
C GLY A 435 -11.01 3.54 -16.08
N GLY A 436 -10.05 2.63 -15.84
CA GLY A 436 -8.72 2.96 -15.36
C GLY A 436 -7.99 4.02 -16.20
N GLY A 437 -8.10 3.95 -17.52
CA GLY A 437 -7.49 4.95 -18.43
C GLY A 437 -8.09 6.36 -18.33
N LYS A 438 -9.29 6.52 -17.77
CA LYS A 438 -9.97 7.82 -17.60
C LYS A 438 -9.86 8.38 -16.18
N VAL A 439 -9.86 7.52 -15.16
CA VAL A 439 -9.88 7.92 -13.76
C VAL A 439 -8.50 7.78 -13.12
N ALA A 440 -7.89 6.60 -13.18
CA ALA A 440 -6.64 6.33 -12.49
C ALA A 440 -5.39 6.80 -13.28
N ALA A 441 -5.44 6.79 -14.62
CA ALA A 441 -4.30 7.23 -15.43
C ALA A 441 -3.91 8.70 -15.20
N PRO A 442 -4.84 9.68 -15.12
CA PRO A 442 -4.47 11.07 -14.78
C PRO A 442 -3.82 11.20 -13.40
N MET A 443 -4.22 10.38 -12.43
CA MET A 443 -3.63 10.37 -11.10
C MET A 443 -2.17 9.91 -11.15
N VAL A 444 -1.91 8.82 -11.89
CA VAL A 444 -0.54 8.32 -12.13
C VAL A 444 0.31 9.37 -12.85
N LEU A 445 -0.25 10.04 -13.87
CA LEU A 445 0.45 11.08 -14.62
C LEU A 445 0.91 12.21 -13.69
N GLN A 446 0.03 12.72 -12.84
CA GLN A 446 0.34 13.81 -11.92
C GLN A 446 1.47 13.44 -10.94
N VAL A 447 1.51 12.21 -10.45
CA VAL A 447 2.58 11.74 -9.56
C VAL A 447 3.91 11.60 -10.31
N LEU A 448 3.89 11.08 -11.55
CA LEU A 448 5.09 10.97 -12.39
C LEU A 448 5.64 12.35 -12.78
N GLU A 449 4.77 13.32 -13.07
CA GLU A 449 5.17 14.70 -13.34
C GLU A 449 5.85 15.34 -12.12
N ALA A 450 5.34 15.10 -10.92
CA ALA A 450 5.97 15.56 -9.69
C ALA A 450 7.36 14.91 -9.47
N TYR A 451 7.46 13.59 -9.69
CA TYR A 451 8.72 12.87 -9.53
C TYR A 451 9.81 13.39 -10.50
N PHE A 452 9.53 13.42 -11.80
CA PHE A 452 10.51 13.82 -12.81
C PHE A 452 10.73 15.34 -12.85
N GLY A 453 9.74 16.15 -12.47
CA GLY A 453 9.91 17.59 -12.31
C GLY A 453 10.89 17.96 -11.22
N LYS A 454 10.88 17.26 -10.08
CA LYS A 454 11.83 17.40 -8.98
C LYS A 454 13.25 17.00 -9.41
N THR A 455 13.40 15.83 -10.03
CA THR A 455 14.69 15.30 -10.49
C THR A 455 15.38 16.27 -11.49
N GLN A 456 14.61 16.88 -12.39
CA GLN A 456 15.13 17.88 -13.32
C GLN A 456 15.60 19.18 -12.61
N ALA A 457 14.86 19.61 -11.59
CA ALA A 457 15.25 20.78 -10.81
C ALA A 457 16.54 20.53 -10.01
N GLU A 458 16.68 19.36 -9.38
CA GLU A 458 17.88 18.97 -8.64
C GLU A 458 19.11 18.87 -9.53
N THR A 459 18.98 18.28 -10.73
CA THR A 459 20.09 18.19 -11.71
C THR A 459 20.48 19.56 -12.29
N ALA A 460 19.54 20.47 -12.43
CA ALA A 460 19.80 21.84 -12.92
C ALA A 460 20.50 22.73 -11.86
N THR A 461 20.39 22.38 -10.57
CA THR A 461 20.98 23.14 -9.45
C THR A 461 22.28 22.51 -8.92
N ALA A 462 22.67 21.34 -9.42
CA ALA A 462 23.94 20.72 -9.08
C ALA A 462 25.10 21.50 -9.71
N PRO A 463 26.14 21.91 -8.95
CA PRO A 463 27.23 22.79 -9.40
C PRO A 463 28.16 22.13 -10.41
#